data_4b275b4135cd8ed0ee941fb0c88c327f
#
_entry.id   4b275b4135cd8ed0ee941fb0c88c327f
#
_cell.length_a   1.000
_cell.length_b   1.000
_cell.length_c   1.000
_cell.angle_alpha   90.00
_cell.angle_beta   90.00
_cell.angle_gamma   90.00
#
_symmetry.space_group_name_H-M   'P 1'
#
loop_
_entity.id
_entity.type
_entity.pdbx_description
1 polymer ?
#
loop_
_entity_poly.entity_id
_entity_poly.type
_entity_poly.pdbx_seq_one_letter_code
_entity_poly.pdbx_strand_id
1 'polypeptide(L)'
;TVFYALLLSILRHIWPAYIPGLFDEGVIPYLVNTLPYYLLLLFILYSISPLNVWVLRRKEGYRPLNSSDRMRLERLLSEMGMNRKLKLYRNNDARVNAAAFGFNTIGLTGGVLAAASDEELKGIISHEVGHISHYDFVYQVLLFSMESFGYRCLYGIFLIPALIFGIIGSMVFALVPALGFVGELIAK
;
A
#
# COMPACT_ATOMS: atom_id res chain seq x y z
N THR A 1 7.81 -9.62 -8.57
CA THR A 1 7.64 -10.22 -9.91
C THR A 1 8.13 -11.66 -9.97
N VAL A 2 9.37 -11.94 -9.53
CA VAL A 2 9.94 -13.31 -9.53
C VAL A 2 9.13 -14.25 -8.62
N PHE A 3 8.77 -13.79 -7.42
CA PHE A 3 7.98 -14.58 -6.47
C PHE A 3 6.57 -14.90 -7.00
N TYR A 4 5.92 -13.95 -7.65
CA TYR A 4 4.60 -14.17 -8.24
C TYR A 4 4.67 -15.10 -9.47
N ALA A 5 5.70 -14.96 -10.30
CA ALA A 5 5.95 -15.90 -11.40
C ALA A 5 6.24 -17.31 -10.87
N LEU A 6 6.98 -17.42 -9.76
CA LEU A 6 7.23 -18.69 -9.08
C LEU A 6 5.95 -19.28 -8.50
N LEU A 7 5.12 -18.46 -7.84
CA LEU A 7 3.83 -18.87 -7.30
C LEU A 7 2.88 -19.34 -8.39
N LEU A 8 2.76 -18.58 -9.49
CA LEU A 8 1.95 -18.99 -10.65
C LEU A 8 2.51 -20.25 -11.31
N SER A 9 3.83 -20.39 -11.37
CA SER A 9 4.47 -21.61 -11.87
C SER A 9 4.14 -22.83 -11.00
N ILE A 10 4.18 -22.67 -9.68
CA ILE A 10 3.79 -23.70 -8.70
C ILE A 10 2.30 -24.02 -8.82
N LEU A 11 1.43 -23.01 -8.85
CA LEU A 11 -0.02 -23.20 -9.02
C LEU A 11 -0.34 -23.83 -10.36
N ARG A 12 0.35 -23.45 -11.42
CA ARG A 12 0.22 -24.05 -12.76
C ARG A 12 0.66 -25.51 -12.79
N HIS A 13 1.60 -25.92 -11.94
CA HIS A 13 2.08 -27.32 -11.86
C HIS A 13 1.16 -28.20 -11.01
N ILE A 14 0.62 -27.65 -9.92
CA ILE A 14 -0.21 -28.40 -8.97
C ILE A 14 -1.69 -28.43 -9.43
N TRP A 15 -2.21 -27.29 -9.91
CA TRP A 15 -3.63 -27.12 -10.22
C TRP A 15 -4.15 -27.92 -11.44
N PRO A 16 -3.39 -28.10 -12.54
CA PRO A 16 -3.85 -28.92 -13.67
C PRO A 16 -4.11 -30.38 -13.33
N ALA A 17 -3.43 -30.88 -12.29
CA ALA A 17 -3.68 -32.25 -11.81
C ALA A 17 -5.07 -32.41 -11.16
N TYR A 18 -5.67 -31.30 -10.68
CA TYR A 18 -6.96 -31.30 -9.96
C TYR A 18 -8.12 -30.77 -10.81
N ILE A 19 -7.86 -29.90 -11.79
CA ILE A 19 -8.88 -29.27 -12.63
C ILE A 19 -8.36 -29.27 -14.10
N PRO A 20 -8.42 -30.39 -14.79
CA PRO A 20 -8.05 -30.49 -16.21
C PRO A 20 -8.91 -29.51 -17.03
N GLY A 21 -8.29 -28.75 -17.93
CA GLY A 21 -8.98 -27.84 -18.84
C GLY A 21 -9.19 -26.42 -18.36
N LEU A 22 -8.98 -26.12 -17.07
CA LEU A 22 -9.11 -24.71 -16.56
C LEU A 22 -7.95 -23.83 -17.04
N PHE A 23 -6.82 -24.42 -17.39
CA PHE A 23 -5.58 -23.74 -17.80
C PHE A 23 -5.14 -24.07 -19.21
N ASP A 24 -5.97 -24.81 -19.98
CA ASP A 24 -5.75 -24.99 -21.38
C ASP A 24 -6.03 -23.70 -22.17
N GLU A 25 -5.64 -23.64 -23.42
CA GLU A 25 -5.68 -22.43 -24.24
C GLU A 25 -7.01 -21.66 -24.13
N GLY A 26 -6.97 -20.37 -23.77
CA GLY A 26 -8.16 -19.52 -23.67
C GLY A 26 -7.98 -18.22 -22.90
N VAL A 27 -9.07 -17.46 -22.77
CA VAL A 27 -9.10 -16.14 -22.10
C VAL A 27 -8.78 -16.24 -20.62
N ILE A 28 -9.24 -17.29 -19.93
CA ILE A 28 -9.07 -17.44 -18.48
C ILE A 28 -7.60 -17.63 -18.09
N PRO A 29 -6.83 -18.56 -18.69
CA PRO A 29 -5.39 -18.66 -18.40
C PRO A 29 -4.63 -17.39 -18.72
N TYR A 30 -4.97 -16.71 -19.81
CA TYR A 30 -4.38 -15.42 -20.15
C TYR A 30 -4.63 -14.37 -19.06
N LEU A 31 -5.88 -14.22 -18.61
CA LEU A 31 -6.24 -13.27 -17.54
C LEU A 31 -5.56 -13.61 -16.22
N VAL A 32 -5.55 -14.89 -15.82
CA VAL A 32 -4.89 -15.32 -14.57
C VAL A 32 -3.39 -15.03 -14.62
N ASN A 33 -2.76 -15.21 -15.77
CA ASN A 33 -1.33 -14.98 -15.94
C ASN A 33 -0.98 -13.47 -16.05
N THR A 34 -1.82 -12.65 -16.66
CA THR A 34 -1.50 -11.25 -16.98
C THR A 34 -2.08 -10.23 -15.99
N LEU A 35 -3.27 -10.51 -15.42
CA LEU A 35 -3.96 -9.61 -14.48
C LEU A 35 -3.06 -9.12 -13.33
N PRO A 36 -2.24 -9.97 -12.67
CA PRO A 36 -1.36 -9.53 -11.60
C PRO A 36 -0.33 -8.50 -12.01
N TYR A 37 0.19 -8.60 -13.23
CA TYR A 37 1.14 -7.62 -13.75
C TYR A 37 0.47 -6.27 -14.01
N TYR A 38 -0.76 -6.29 -14.55
CA TYR A 38 -1.55 -5.06 -14.71
C TYR A 38 -1.91 -4.43 -13.37
N LEU A 39 -2.32 -5.23 -12.38
CA LEU A 39 -2.62 -4.74 -11.04
C LEU A 39 -1.38 -4.15 -10.36
N LEU A 40 -0.22 -4.79 -10.50
CA LEU A 40 1.03 -4.26 -9.98
C LEU A 40 1.41 -2.95 -10.67
N LEU A 41 1.29 -2.88 -12.00
CA LEU A 41 1.55 -1.66 -12.75
C LEU A 41 0.60 -0.53 -12.33
N LEU A 42 -0.69 -0.80 -12.24
CA LEU A 42 -1.69 0.17 -11.78
C LEU A 42 -1.41 0.63 -10.34
N PHE A 43 -0.97 -0.29 -9.47
CA PHE A 43 -0.60 0.05 -8.11
C PHE A 43 0.63 0.95 -8.04
N ILE A 44 1.67 0.69 -8.83
CA ILE A 44 2.86 1.54 -8.93
C ILE A 44 2.45 2.93 -9.46
N LEU A 45 1.69 2.98 -10.56
CA LEU A 45 1.23 4.25 -11.14
C LEU A 45 0.37 5.05 -10.15
N TYR A 46 -0.54 4.39 -9.43
CA TYR A 46 -1.31 5.03 -8.37
C TYR A 46 -0.40 5.57 -7.27
N SER A 47 0.57 4.78 -6.83
CA SER A 47 1.44 5.09 -5.70
C SER A 47 2.29 6.33 -5.91
N ILE A 48 2.77 6.55 -7.15
CA ILE A 48 3.53 7.77 -7.53
C ILE A 48 2.62 8.91 -8.02
N SER A 49 1.31 8.69 -8.11
CA SER A 49 0.38 9.68 -8.67
C SER A 49 0.10 10.84 -7.71
N PRO A 50 -0.32 12.01 -8.25
CA PRO A 50 -0.82 13.10 -7.42
C PRO A 50 -2.05 12.74 -6.59
N LEU A 51 -2.80 11.72 -7.02
CA LEU A 51 -3.96 11.21 -6.30
C LEU A 51 -3.55 10.58 -4.96
N ASN A 52 -2.50 9.75 -4.95
CA ASN A 52 -1.96 9.18 -3.72
C ASN A 52 -1.47 10.26 -2.75
N VAL A 53 -0.75 11.27 -3.26
CA VAL A 53 -0.33 12.44 -2.45
C VAL A 53 -1.54 13.16 -1.84
N TRP A 54 -2.62 13.32 -2.60
CA TRP A 54 -3.86 13.93 -2.11
C TRP A 54 -4.53 13.06 -1.03
N VAL A 55 -4.60 11.74 -1.22
CA VAL A 55 -5.15 10.80 -0.23
C VAL A 55 -4.33 10.81 1.06
N LEU A 56 -3.00 10.68 0.96
CA LEU A 56 -2.10 10.73 2.12
C LEU A 56 -2.26 12.03 2.90
N ARG A 57 -2.26 13.16 2.20
CA ARG A 57 -2.46 14.47 2.82
C ARG A 57 -3.78 14.55 3.57
N ARG A 58 -4.88 14.03 2.99
CA ARG A 58 -6.20 14.01 3.64
C ARG A 58 -6.21 13.09 4.86
N LYS A 59 -5.62 11.92 4.74
CA LYS A 59 -5.53 10.92 5.82
C LYS A 59 -4.76 11.47 7.02
N GLU A 60 -3.64 12.14 6.78
CA GLU A 60 -2.81 12.75 7.83
C GLU A 60 -3.31 14.14 8.29
N GLY A 61 -4.46 14.58 7.82
CA GLY A 61 -5.09 15.83 8.24
C GLY A 61 -4.39 17.11 7.76
N TYR A 62 -3.55 17.03 6.74
CA TYR A 62 -2.87 18.19 6.19
C TYR A 62 -3.82 19.12 5.43
N ARG A 63 -3.78 20.40 5.77
CA ARG A 63 -4.58 21.49 5.20
C ARG A 63 -3.67 22.57 4.62
N PRO A 64 -4.16 23.44 3.75
CA PRO A 64 -3.41 24.62 3.32
C PRO A 64 -2.95 25.44 4.52
N LEU A 65 -1.80 26.09 4.38
CA LEU A 65 -1.27 27.03 5.38
C LEU A 65 -2.25 28.18 5.62
N ASN A 66 -2.28 28.68 6.85
CA ASN A 66 -2.90 29.98 7.14
C ASN A 66 -2.07 31.13 6.56
N SER A 67 -2.59 32.34 6.55
CA SER A 67 -1.92 33.51 5.93
C SER A 67 -0.60 33.85 6.61
N SER A 68 -0.52 33.74 7.95
CA SER A 68 0.72 34.09 8.69
C SER A 68 1.83 33.08 8.46
N ASP A 69 1.53 31.77 8.56
CA ASP A 69 2.50 30.71 8.31
C ASP A 69 2.97 30.73 6.85
N ARG A 70 2.06 31.02 5.91
CA ARG A 70 2.37 31.14 4.51
C ARG A 70 3.38 32.26 4.26
N MET A 71 3.11 33.47 4.75
CA MET A 71 4.02 34.61 4.58
C MET A 71 5.39 34.34 5.21
N ARG A 72 5.41 33.72 6.40
CA ARG A 72 6.66 33.35 7.08
C ARG A 72 7.47 32.38 6.21
N LEU A 73 6.86 31.30 5.74
CA LEU A 73 7.55 30.26 4.97
C LEU A 73 7.95 30.74 3.57
N GLU A 74 7.12 31.54 2.88
CA GLU A 74 7.47 32.12 1.58
C GLU A 74 8.69 33.06 1.70
N ARG A 75 8.77 33.85 2.77
CA ARG A 75 9.96 34.66 3.07
C ARG A 75 11.20 33.77 3.25
N LEU A 76 11.12 32.72 4.09
CA LEU A 76 12.24 31.82 4.33
C LEU A 76 12.70 31.10 3.07
N LEU A 77 11.77 30.65 2.23
CA LEU A 77 12.10 30.04 0.92
C LEU A 77 12.81 31.03 0.00
N SER A 78 12.38 32.28 -0.02
CA SER A 78 13.04 33.35 -0.80
C SER A 78 14.45 33.63 -0.29
N GLU A 79 14.65 33.71 1.02
CA GLU A 79 15.97 33.90 1.65
C GLU A 79 16.94 32.75 1.34
N MET A 80 16.42 31.51 1.24
CA MET A 80 17.20 30.32 0.84
C MET A 80 17.47 30.24 -0.66
N GLY A 81 16.94 31.15 -1.48
CA GLY A 81 17.09 31.11 -2.95
C GLY A 81 16.39 29.92 -3.59
N MET A 82 15.37 29.36 -2.94
CA MET A 82 14.65 28.19 -3.46
C MET A 82 13.62 28.57 -4.51
N ASN A 83 14.02 28.50 -5.80
CA ASN A 83 13.13 28.78 -6.94
C ASN A 83 12.16 27.63 -7.27
N ARG A 84 12.18 26.52 -6.52
CA ARG A 84 11.31 25.37 -6.77
C ARG A 84 9.89 25.67 -6.27
N LYS A 85 8.87 25.40 -7.10
CA LYS A 85 7.46 25.53 -6.69
C LYS A 85 7.09 24.41 -5.71
N LEU A 86 7.32 24.64 -4.44
CA LEU A 86 6.93 23.75 -3.34
C LEU A 86 5.49 23.99 -2.92
N LYS A 87 4.77 22.91 -2.65
CA LYS A 87 3.42 22.94 -2.06
C LYS A 87 3.56 22.65 -0.57
N LEU A 88 3.30 23.67 0.25
CA LEU A 88 3.41 23.57 1.70
C LEU A 88 2.03 23.38 2.33
N TYR A 89 1.95 22.46 3.26
CA TYR A 89 0.74 22.15 4.01
C TYR A 89 1.03 22.07 5.50
N ARG A 90 -0.01 22.26 6.33
CA ARG A 90 0.07 22.09 7.79
C ARG A 90 -0.97 21.09 8.27
N ASN A 91 -0.68 20.39 9.35
CA ASN A 91 -1.67 19.72 10.19
C ASN A 91 -1.66 20.30 11.61
N ASN A 92 -2.59 19.87 12.46
CA ASN A 92 -2.71 20.34 13.84
C ASN A 92 -1.99 19.46 14.86
N ASP A 93 -1.11 18.56 14.41
CA ASP A 93 -0.32 17.72 15.32
C ASP A 93 0.63 18.59 16.13
N ALA A 94 0.63 18.41 17.46
CA ALA A 94 1.51 19.14 18.37
C ALA A 94 2.96 18.62 18.38
N ARG A 95 3.21 17.44 17.82
CA ARG A 95 4.57 16.92 17.69
C ARG A 95 5.39 17.76 16.71
N VAL A 96 6.67 17.93 17.02
CA VAL A 96 7.61 18.62 16.12
C VAL A 96 8.02 17.66 15.01
N ASN A 97 7.42 17.80 13.84
CA ASN A 97 7.69 16.93 12.70
C ASN A 97 7.43 17.63 11.36
N ALA A 98 8.14 17.19 10.33
CA ALA A 98 7.90 17.55 8.93
C ALA A 98 7.97 16.29 8.08
N ALA A 99 7.40 16.31 6.88
CA ALA A 99 7.47 15.18 5.95
C ALA A 99 7.35 15.68 4.51
N ALA A 100 8.23 15.17 3.66
CA ALA A 100 8.14 15.32 2.21
C ALA A 100 7.27 14.20 1.62
N PHE A 101 6.34 14.52 0.74
CA PHE A 101 5.57 13.54 -0.01
C PHE A 101 5.33 13.97 -1.45
N GLY A 102 5.46 12.99 -2.34
CA GLY A 102 5.42 13.25 -3.78
C GLY A 102 6.64 14.04 -4.25
N PHE A 103 6.47 14.74 -5.35
CA PHE A 103 7.59 15.38 -6.05
C PHE A 103 7.82 16.84 -5.66
N ASN A 104 6.93 17.46 -4.91
CA ASN A 104 7.03 18.88 -4.57
C ASN A 104 6.19 19.30 -3.35
N THR A 105 5.83 18.37 -2.48
CA THR A 105 4.93 18.65 -1.35
C THR A 105 5.65 18.40 -0.04
N ILE A 106 5.57 19.37 0.88
CA ILE A 106 6.06 19.26 2.25
C ILE A 106 4.91 19.55 3.20
N GLY A 107 4.71 18.67 4.17
CA GLY A 107 3.80 18.84 5.27
C GLY A 107 4.56 19.20 6.53
N LEU A 108 4.10 20.24 7.23
CA LEU A 108 4.64 20.70 8.49
C LEU A 108 3.58 20.51 9.57
N THR A 109 3.97 20.02 10.74
CA THR A 109 3.07 19.93 11.87
C THR A 109 2.87 21.29 12.54
N GLY A 110 1.74 21.46 13.24
CA GLY A 110 1.51 22.64 14.07
C GLY A 110 2.59 22.81 15.13
N GLY A 111 3.10 21.69 15.68
CA GLY A 111 4.18 21.71 16.66
C GLY A 111 5.47 22.31 16.12
N VAL A 112 5.90 21.94 14.90
CA VAL A 112 7.12 22.52 14.33
C VAL A 112 6.95 23.99 13.96
N LEU A 113 5.77 24.38 13.45
CA LEU A 113 5.50 25.78 13.12
C LEU A 113 5.46 26.70 14.35
N ALA A 114 5.04 26.16 15.50
CA ALA A 114 4.98 26.90 16.76
C ALA A 114 6.32 26.94 17.52
N ALA A 115 7.08 25.84 17.49
CA ALA A 115 8.28 25.69 18.32
C ALA A 115 9.58 26.10 17.62
N ALA A 116 9.67 25.92 16.29
CA ALA A 116 10.91 26.14 15.57
C ALA A 116 11.16 27.61 15.25
N SER A 117 12.39 28.05 15.46
CA SER A 117 12.92 29.34 14.97
C SER A 117 12.97 29.36 13.44
N ASP A 118 13.19 30.53 12.86
CA ASP A 118 13.31 30.68 11.41
C ASP A 118 14.51 29.89 10.84
N GLU A 119 15.62 29.86 11.56
CA GLU A 119 16.82 29.12 11.13
C GLU A 119 16.60 27.59 11.22
N GLU A 120 15.93 27.12 12.26
CA GLU A 120 15.54 25.69 12.36
C GLU A 120 14.56 25.31 11.27
N LEU A 121 13.58 26.16 10.94
CA LEU A 121 12.65 25.93 9.84
C LEU A 121 13.37 25.86 8.49
N LYS A 122 14.35 26.72 8.22
CA LYS A 122 15.20 26.63 7.03
C LYS A 122 15.93 25.31 6.96
N GLY A 123 16.50 24.84 8.07
CA GLY A 123 17.16 23.54 8.17
C GLY A 123 16.22 22.38 7.87
N ILE A 124 15.03 22.37 8.50
CA ILE A 124 14.01 21.35 8.30
C ILE A 124 13.52 21.33 6.84
N ILE A 125 13.18 22.48 6.28
CA ILE A 125 12.73 22.58 4.89
C ILE A 125 13.82 22.11 3.92
N SER A 126 15.09 22.49 4.16
CA SER A 126 16.21 22.05 3.34
C SER A 126 16.37 20.54 3.36
N HIS A 127 16.19 19.91 4.54
CA HIS A 127 16.21 18.47 4.70
C HIS A 127 15.09 17.79 3.88
N GLU A 128 13.86 18.27 4.00
CA GLU A 128 12.71 17.74 3.25
C GLU A 128 12.85 17.94 1.73
N VAL A 129 13.44 19.05 1.30
CA VAL A 129 13.78 19.30 -0.12
C VAL A 129 14.85 18.32 -0.61
N GLY A 130 15.78 17.92 0.26
CA GLY A 130 16.73 16.85 -0.01
C GLY A 130 16.01 15.55 -0.38
N HIS A 131 15.07 15.09 0.43
CA HIS A 131 14.24 13.90 0.15
C HIS A 131 13.48 14.00 -1.17
N ILE A 132 12.90 15.18 -1.47
CA ILE A 132 12.22 15.42 -2.75
C ILE A 132 13.22 15.34 -3.93
N SER A 133 14.41 15.86 -3.76
CA SER A 133 15.44 15.92 -4.82
C SER A 133 16.04 14.55 -5.13
N HIS A 134 16.15 13.68 -4.15
CA HIS A 134 16.63 12.30 -4.31
C HIS A 134 15.51 11.31 -4.66
N TYR A 135 14.27 11.77 -4.82
CA TYR A 135 13.13 10.91 -5.11
C TYR A 135 12.87 9.84 -4.04
N ASP A 136 13.19 10.10 -2.78
CA ASP A 136 13.06 9.13 -1.68
C ASP A 136 11.62 8.63 -1.53
N PHE A 137 10.65 9.48 -1.83
CA PHE A 137 9.23 9.11 -1.88
C PHE A 137 8.97 7.94 -2.84
N VAL A 138 9.61 7.91 -4.00
CA VAL A 138 9.45 6.81 -4.97
C VAL A 138 10.02 5.52 -4.41
N TYR A 139 11.20 5.58 -3.78
CA TYR A 139 11.82 4.42 -3.13
C TYR A 139 10.95 3.89 -1.99
N GLN A 140 10.47 4.75 -1.11
CA GLN A 140 9.60 4.37 0.01
C GLN A 140 8.31 3.72 -0.49
N VAL A 141 7.67 4.30 -1.50
CA VAL A 141 6.46 3.74 -2.11
C VAL A 141 6.74 2.39 -2.74
N LEU A 142 7.83 2.22 -3.48
CA LEU A 142 8.19 0.95 -4.08
C LEU A 142 8.46 -0.12 -3.01
N LEU A 143 9.23 0.19 -1.97
CA LEU A 143 9.52 -0.73 -0.87
C LEU A 143 8.24 -1.13 -0.14
N PHE A 144 7.41 -0.16 0.26
CA PHE A 144 6.14 -0.42 0.92
C PHE A 144 5.17 -1.22 0.04
N SER A 145 5.20 -0.96 -1.26
CA SER A 145 4.41 -1.70 -2.24
C SER A 145 4.85 -3.15 -2.34
N MET A 146 6.15 -3.39 -2.38
CA MET A 146 6.72 -4.74 -2.42
C MET A 146 6.41 -5.51 -1.13
N GLU A 147 6.55 -4.86 0.01
CA GLU A 147 6.22 -5.43 1.32
C GLU A 147 4.73 -5.76 1.43
N SER A 148 3.85 -4.80 1.15
CA SER A 148 2.39 -4.99 1.20
C SER A 148 1.92 -6.06 0.22
N PHE A 149 2.51 -6.11 -0.96
CA PHE A 149 2.22 -7.13 -1.95
C PHE A 149 2.70 -8.51 -1.51
N GLY A 150 3.90 -8.60 -0.93
CA GLY A 150 4.43 -9.83 -0.36
C GLY A 150 3.53 -10.40 0.73
N TYR A 151 3.09 -9.57 1.69
CA TYR A 151 2.14 -9.98 2.72
C TYR A 151 0.82 -10.49 2.15
N ARG A 152 0.24 -9.80 1.17
CA ARG A 152 -1.03 -10.22 0.55
C ARG A 152 -0.89 -11.54 -0.20
N CYS A 153 0.24 -11.76 -0.87
CA CYS A 153 0.53 -13.05 -1.51
C CYS A 153 0.64 -14.17 -0.48
N LEU A 154 1.35 -13.96 0.62
CA LEU A 154 1.45 -14.92 1.72
C LEU A 154 0.08 -15.21 2.33
N TYR A 155 -0.71 -14.19 2.63
CA TYR A 155 -2.09 -14.38 3.11
C TYR A 155 -2.93 -15.19 2.13
N GLY A 156 -2.85 -14.91 0.83
CA GLY A 156 -3.57 -15.69 -0.19
C GLY A 156 -3.15 -17.15 -0.23
N ILE A 157 -1.84 -17.42 -0.09
CA ILE A 157 -1.30 -18.80 -0.10
C ILE A 157 -1.78 -19.61 1.10
N PHE A 158 -1.85 -19.00 2.29
CA PHE A 158 -2.18 -19.72 3.52
C PHE A 158 -3.66 -19.65 3.87
N LEU A 159 -4.32 -18.49 3.66
CA LEU A 159 -5.69 -18.28 4.05
C LEU A 159 -6.68 -19.06 3.15
N ILE A 160 -6.47 -19.07 1.83
CA ILE A 160 -7.37 -19.75 0.90
C ILE A 160 -7.38 -21.27 1.14
N PRO A 161 -6.23 -21.97 1.21
CA PRO A 161 -6.21 -23.37 1.60
C PRO A 161 -6.81 -23.62 2.99
N ALA A 162 -6.48 -22.79 3.98
CA ALA A 162 -7.01 -22.94 5.32
C ALA A 162 -8.55 -22.82 5.36
N LEU A 163 -9.14 -21.90 4.59
CA LEU A 163 -10.59 -21.78 4.46
C LEU A 163 -11.20 -23.01 3.76
N ILE A 164 -10.58 -23.50 2.67
CA ILE A 164 -11.04 -24.68 1.95
C ILE A 164 -10.98 -25.91 2.87
N PHE A 165 -9.87 -26.14 3.55
CA PHE A 165 -9.73 -27.25 4.50
C PHE A 165 -10.68 -27.12 5.70
N GLY A 166 -10.93 -25.91 6.19
CA GLY A 166 -11.89 -25.63 7.24
C GLY A 166 -13.33 -25.96 6.82
N ILE A 167 -13.73 -25.58 5.60
CA ILE A 167 -15.04 -25.89 5.03
C ILE A 167 -15.20 -27.42 4.82
N ILE A 168 -14.22 -28.05 4.17
CA ILE A 168 -14.25 -29.51 3.95
C ILE A 168 -14.26 -30.24 5.28
N GLY A 169 -13.42 -29.86 6.23
CA GLY A 169 -13.39 -30.45 7.57
C GLY A 169 -14.73 -30.33 8.30
N SER A 170 -15.39 -29.17 8.24
CA SER A 170 -16.70 -28.95 8.84
C SER A 170 -17.79 -29.80 8.17
N MET A 171 -17.76 -29.96 6.86
CA MET A 171 -18.70 -30.84 6.14
C MET A 171 -18.51 -32.32 6.51
N VAL A 172 -17.26 -32.78 6.58
CA VAL A 172 -16.96 -34.17 7.00
C VAL A 172 -17.42 -34.39 8.44
N PHE A 173 -17.14 -33.43 9.35
CA PHE A 173 -17.56 -33.53 10.74
C PHE A 173 -19.07 -33.53 10.91
N ALA A 174 -19.84 -32.87 10.07
CA ALA A 174 -21.30 -32.88 10.07
C ALA A 174 -21.88 -34.19 9.51
N LEU A 175 -21.17 -34.87 8.58
CA LEU A 175 -21.61 -36.14 8.00
C LEU A 175 -21.48 -37.34 8.96
N VAL A 176 -20.49 -37.31 9.86
CA VAL A 176 -20.24 -38.43 10.80
C VAL A 176 -21.44 -38.72 11.69
N PRO A 177 -22.07 -37.73 12.39
CA PRO A 177 -23.27 -37.98 13.19
C PRO A 177 -24.47 -38.37 12.33
N ALA A 178 -24.60 -37.82 11.10
CA ALA A 178 -25.70 -38.18 10.21
C ALA A 178 -25.63 -39.65 9.76
N LEU A 179 -24.44 -40.15 9.44
CA LEU A 179 -24.22 -41.56 9.13
C LEU A 179 -24.46 -42.47 10.35
N GLY A 180 -24.09 -42.05 11.54
CA GLY A 180 -24.40 -42.75 12.80
C GLY A 180 -25.91 -42.90 13.04
N PHE A 181 -26.66 -41.81 12.84
CA PHE A 181 -28.11 -41.79 12.96
C PHE A 181 -28.81 -42.72 11.96
N VAL A 182 -28.33 -42.73 10.69
CA VAL A 182 -28.85 -43.66 9.67
C VAL A 182 -28.54 -45.12 10.04
N GLY A 183 -27.36 -45.40 10.57
CA GLY A 183 -26.98 -46.73 11.03
C GLY A 183 -27.89 -47.23 12.17
N GLU A 184 -28.25 -46.39 13.13
CA GLU A 184 -29.21 -46.75 14.22
C GLU A 184 -30.64 -46.98 13.69
N LEU A 185 -31.05 -46.29 12.62
CA LEU A 185 -32.36 -46.44 12.01
C LEU A 185 -32.51 -47.75 11.27
N ILE A 186 -31.41 -48.27 10.67
CA ILE A 186 -31.39 -49.53 9.93
C ILE A 186 -31.25 -50.73 10.87
N ALA A 187 -30.69 -50.54 12.05
CA ALA A 187 -30.46 -51.59 13.05
C ALA A 187 -31.70 -51.90 13.91
N LYS A 188 -32.79 -51.15 13.79
CA LYS A 188 -34.10 -51.41 14.39
C LYS A 188 -35.06 -52.04 13.44
#